data_79b4678d7283fdf9fcc7fd1618f658b2
#
_entry.id   79b4678d7283fdf9fcc7fd1618f658b2
#
_cell.length_a   1.000
_cell.length_b   1.000
_cell.length_c   1.000
_cell.angle_alpha   90.00
_cell.angle_beta   90.00
_cell.angle_gamma   90.00
#
_symmetry.space_group_name_H-M   'P 1'
#
loop_
_entity.id
_entity.type
_entity.pdbx_description
1 polymer ?
#
loop_
_entity_poly.entity_id
_entity_poly.type
_entity_poly.pdbx_seq_one_letter_code
_entity_poly.pdbx_strand_id
1 'polypeptide(L)'
;MKTYAVPSSNEIAQTVQVMTKETDVIYIPTDNTIANAMQTVVGEANRTKTPIIPSVDTMVEQGGLATVWFNKHALGVQAGKMAADGLSGKSQPATTPIYTFNTGDTIINEKQAQKLGI
;
A
#
# COMPACT_ATOMS: atom_id res chain seq x y z
N MET A 1 12.69 7.28 9.41
CA MET A 1 11.47 7.40 8.58
C MET A 1 10.89 8.78 8.74
N LYS A 2 10.56 9.47 7.63
CA LYS A 2 9.85 10.76 7.64
C LYS A 2 8.42 10.53 7.17
N THR A 3 7.46 11.25 7.74
CA THR A 3 6.04 11.18 7.37
C THR A 3 5.62 12.50 6.75
N TYR A 4 4.89 12.42 5.63
CA TYR A 4 4.38 13.57 4.90
C TYR A 4 2.86 13.46 4.81
N ALA A 5 2.17 14.51 5.21
CA ALA A 5 0.72 14.60 5.05
C ALA A 5 0.36 15.17 3.67
N VAL A 6 -0.66 14.62 3.05
CA VAL A 6 -1.20 15.09 1.77
C VAL A 6 -2.67 15.45 1.99
N PRO A 7 -2.98 16.70 2.31
CA PRO A 7 -4.34 17.12 2.64
C PRO A 7 -5.30 17.08 1.44
N SER A 8 -4.76 17.23 0.22
CA SER A 8 -5.55 17.22 -1.01
C SER A 8 -4.75 16.72 -2.21
N SER A 9 -5.45 16.28 -3.26
CA SER A 9 -4.83 15.84 -4.51
C SER A 9 -3.97 16.90 -5.20
N ASN A 10 -4.28 18.19 -4.98
CA ASN A 10 -3.55 19.31 -5.59
C ASN A 10 -2.13 19.47 -5.04
N GLU A 11 -1.86 18.94 -3.85
CA GLU A 11 -0.56 19.07 -3.18
C GLU A 11 0.36 17.85 -3.42
N ILE A 12 -0.17 16.79 -4.04
CA ILE A 12 0.57 15.52 -4.24
C ILE A 12 1.88 15.74 -4.98
N ALA A 13 1.84 16.44 -6.12
CA ALA A 13 3.05 16.64 -6.93
C ALA A 13 4.15 17.35 -6.15
N GLN A 14 3.81 18.43 -5.46
CA GLN A 14 4.77 19.21 -4.67
C GLN A 14 5.31 18.40 -3.48
N THR A 15 4.44 17.67 -2.79
CA THR A 15 4.85 16.81 -1.68
C THR A 15 5.82 15.71 -2.14
N VAL A 16 5.52 15.04 -3.24
CA VAL A 16 6.40 14.02 -3.81
C VAL A 16 7.74 14.60 -4.24
N GLN A 17 7.76 15.78 -4.84
CA GLN A 17 9.02 16.48 -5.18
C GLN A 17 9.89 16.78 -3.97
N VAL A 18 9.30 17.09 -2.83
CA VAL A 18 10.04 17.25 -1.57
C VAL A 18 10.55 15.90 -1.07
N MET A 19 9.67 14.89 -1.04
CA MET A 19 10.02 13.55 -0.57
C MET A 19 11.22 12.97 -1.34
N THR A 20 11.23 13.07 -2.66
CA THR A 20 12.27 12.51 -3.53
C THR A 20 13.64 13.16 -3.34
N LYS A 21 13.71 14.36 -2.75
CA LYS A 21 14.97 15.03 -2.39
C LYS A 21 15.50 14.60 -1.03
N GLU A 22 14.67 14.01 -0.20
CA GLU A 22 14.96 13.74 1.20
C GLU A 22 14.94 12.25 1.56
N THR A 23 14.50 11.38 0.63
CA THR A 23 14.32 9.94 0.90
C THR A 23 14.74 9.09 -0.29
N ASP A 24 15.25 7.90 -0.02
CA ASP A 24 15.68 6.93 -1.04
C ASP A 24 14.52 6.05 -1.52
N VAL A 25 13.41 6.00 -0.79
CA VAL A 25 12.22 5.20 -1.09
C VAL A 25 10.97 5.85 -0.52
N ILE A 26 9.86 5.75 -1.23
CA ILE A 26 8.56 6.26 -0.81
C ILE A 26 7.65 5.06 -0.49
N TYR A 27 7.14 4.98 0.74
CA TYR A 27 6.09 4.04 1.12
C TYR A 27 4.73 4.73 1.08
N ILE A 28 3.75 4.09 0.44
CA ILE A 28 2.37 4.60 0.34
C ILE A 28 1.43 3.60 1.01
N PRO A 29 0.83 3.96 2.15
CA PRO A 29 -0.23 3.15 2.78
C PRO A 29 -1.50 3.16 1.93
N THR A 30 -2.49 2.34 2.29
CA THR A 30 -3.78 2.32 1.61
C THR A 30 -4.51 3.66 1.82
N ASP A 31 -4.59 4.46 0.75
CA ASP A 31 -5.24 5.76 0.72
C ASP A 31 -5.87 6.00 -0.66
N ASN A 32 -7.17 6.29 -0.69
CA ASN A 32 -7.91 6.48 -1.94
C ASN A 32 -7.52 7.77 -2.66
N THR A 33 -7.16 8.82 -1.94
CA THR A 33 -6.75 10.11 -2.54
C THR A 33 -5.47 9.92 -3.35
N ILE A 34 -4.49 9.21 -2.77
CA ILE A 34 -3.22 8.93 -3.43
C ILE A 34 -3.39 7.89 -4.53
N ALA A 35 -4.21 6.85 -4.32
CA ALA A 35 -4.49 5.85 -5.33
C ALA A 35 -5.07 6.46 -6.61
N ASN A 36 -5.99 7.41 -6.48
CA ASN A 36 -6.60 8.13 -7.60
C ASN A 36 -5.61 9.05 -8.34
N ALA A 37 -4.54 9.47 -7.69
CA ALA A 37 -3.50 10.34 -8.25
C ALA A 37 -2.16 9.62 -8.48
N MET A 38 -2.17 8.29 -8.51
CA MET A 38 -0.93 7.48 -8.56
C MET A 38 -0.05 7.81 -9.76
N GLN A 39 -0.64 8.18 -10.91
CA GLN A 39 0.13 8.60 -12.09
C GLN A 39 0.96 9.87 -11.83
N THR A 40 0.42 10.81 -11.05
CA THR A 40 1.16 12.02 -10.65
C THR A 40 2.33 11.65 -9.72
N VAL A 41 2.07 10.79 -8.75
CA VAL A 41 3.10 10.30 -7.81
C VAL A 41 4.24 9.62 -8.55
N VAL A 42 3.91 8.68 -9.44
CA VAL A 42 4.88 7.93 -10.25
C VAL A 42 5.65 8.85 -11.19
N GLY A 43 4.96 9.81 -11.82
CA GLY A 43 5.58 10.79 -12.70
C GLY A 43 6.67 11.60 -12.01
N GLU A 44 6.39 12.11 -10.81
CA GLU A 44 7.36 12.89 -10.04
C GLU A 44 8.49 12.02 -9.48
N ALA A 45 8.20 10.84 -8.92
CA ALA A 45 9.19 9.94 -8.38
C ALA A 45 10.17 9.39 -9.43
N ASN A 46 9.68 9.14 -10.66
CA ASN A 46 10.52 8.67 -11.77
C ASN A 46 11.57 9.70 -12.22
N ARG A 47 11.36 10.99 -12.01
CA ARG A 47 12.34 12.05 -12.35
C ARG A 47 13.63 11.90 -11.57
N THR A 48 13.55 11.41 -10.37
CA THR A 48 14.69 11.21 -9.46
C THR A 48 15.06 9.73 -9.30
N LYS A 49 14.35 8.83 -10.02
CA LYS A 49 14.48 7.38 -9.89
C LYS A 49 14.21 6.88 -8.46
N THR A 50 13.33 7.55 -7.74
CA THR A 50 12.95 7.16 -6.38
C THR A 50 11.90 6.04 -6.44
N PRO A 51 12.17 4.82 -5.91
CA PRO A 51 11.22 3.73 -5.93
C PRO A 51 10.04 4.00 -4.99
N ILE A 52 8.86 3.53 -5.42
CA ILE A 52 7.62 3.60 -4.65
C ILE A 52 7.22 2.19 -4.24
N ILE A 53 7.00 1.97 -2.94
CA ILE A 53 6.49 0.72 -2.38
C ILE A 53 5.08 1.00 -1.85
N PRO A 54 4.04 0.73 -2.63
CA PRO A 54 2.67 0.90 -2.16
C PRO A 54 2.18 -0.32 -1.37
N SER A 55 1.11 -0.15 -0.61
CA SER A 55 0.50 -1.23 0.19
C SER A 55 -0.50 -2.09 -0.58
N VAL A 56 -0.82 -1.76 -1.85
CA VAL A 56 -1.81 -2.48 -2.66
C VAL A 56 -1.30 -2.78 -4.06
N ASP A 57 -1.74 -3.91 -4.60
CA ASP A 57 -1.40 -4.45 -5.91
C ASP A 57 -1.72 -3.50 -7.08
N THR A 58 -2.90 -2.91 -7.08
CA THR A 58 -3.33 -1.97 -8.13
C THR A 58 -2.42 -0.74 -8.27
N MET A 59 -1.82 -0.28 -7.16
CA MET A 59 -0.83 0.80 -7.22
C MET A 59 0.52 0.33 -7.78
N VAL A 60 0.87 -0.96 -7.63
CA VAL A 60 2.06 -1.54 -8.29
C VAL A 60 1.85 -1.59 -9.80
N GLU A 61 0.66 -1.99 -10.27
CA GLU A 61 0.30 -1.97 -11.68
C GLU A 61 0.36 -0.56 -12.27
N GLN A 62 0.04 0.47 -11.49
CA GLN A 62 0.08 1.87 -11.90
C GLN A 62 1.49 2.49 -11.87
N GLY A 63 2.51 1.76 -11.46
CA GLY A 63 3.91 2.21 -11.50
C GLY A 63 4.63 2.21 -10.14
N GLY A 64 4.03 1.65 -9.09
CA GLY A 64 4.79 1.25 -7.91
C GLY A 64 5.78 0.14 -8.24
N LEU A 65 6.83 0.00 -7.46
CA LEU A 65 7.88 -1.00 -7.69
C LEU A 65 7.45 -2.39 -7.25
N ALA A 66 7.02 -2.53 -6.01
CA ALA A 66 6.67 -3.82 -5.43
C ALA A 66 5.76 -3.64 -4.22
N THR A 67 5.04 -4.72 -3.86
CA THR A 67 4.30 -4.83 -2.61
C THR A 67 4.28 -6.27 -2.10
N VAL A 68 3.99 -6.45 -0.83
CA VAL A 68 3.54 -7.74 -0.29
C VAL A 68 2.03 -7.66 -0.15
N TRP A 69 1.33 -8.40 -0.99
CA TRP A 69 -0.12 -8.39 -1.11
C TRP A 69 -0.74 -9.57 -0.35
N PHE A 70 -1.91 -9.37 0.20
CA PHE A 70 -2.72 -10.43 0.79
C PHE A 70 -4.13 -10.42 0.22
N ASN A 71 -4.72 -11.61 0.12
CA ASN A 71 -6.05 -11.78 -0.47
C ASN A 71 -7.13 -11.19 0.45
N LYS A 72 -7.69 -10.04 0.07
CA LYS A 72 -8.75 -9.35 0.82
C LYS A 72 -10.04 -10.16 0.94
N HIS A 73 -10.35 -11.02 -0.05
CA HIS A 73 -11.47 -11.95 0.03
C HIS A 73 -11.26 -12.98 1.15
N ALA A 74 -10.06 -13.55 1.24
CA ALA A 74 -9.72 -14.48 2.32
C ALA A 74 -9.81 -13.81 3.71
N LEU A 75 -9.43 -12.54 3.82
CA LEU A 75 -9.61 -11.75 5.03
C LEU A 75 -11.10 -11.59 5.38
N GLY A 76 -11.94 -11.28 4.39
CA GLY A 76 -13.39 -11.19 4.57
C GLY A 76 -14.01 -12.51 5.01
N VAL A 77 -13.61 -13.62 4.42
CA VAL A 77 -14.05 -14.98 4.82
C VAL A 77 -13.65 -15.27 6.27
N GLN A 78 -12.43 -14.93 6.66
CA GLN A 78 -11.97 -15.11 8.04
C GLN A 78 -12.76 -14.24 9.03
N ALA A 79 -13.01 -12.98 8.69
CA ALA A 79 -13.85 -12.10 9.51
C ALA A 79 -15.27 -12.66 9.66
N GLY A 80 -15.86 -13.20 8.60
CA GLY A 80 -17.16 -13.87 8.64
C GLY A 80 -17.19 -15.11 9.56
N LYS A 81 -16.13 -15.92 9.55
CA LYS A 81 -15.98 -17.05 10.48
C LYS A 81 -15.91 -16.60 11.93
N MET A 82 -15.09 -15.57 12.21
CA MET A 82 -14.99 -15.01 13.56
C MET A 82 -16.32 -14.43 14.05
N ALA A 83 -17.08 -13.77 13.19
CA ALA A 83 -18.41 -13.27 13.51
C ALA A 83 -19.39 -14.40 13.82
N ALA A 84 -19.41 -15.48 13.03
CA ALA A 84 -20.24 -16.65 13.26
C ALA A 84 -19.90 -17.34 14.59
N ASP A 85 -18.63 -17.46 14.93
CA ASP A 85 -18.21 -18.04 16.21
C ASP A 85 -18.63 -17.16 17.40
N GLY A 86 -18.54 -15.83 17.26
CA GLY A 86 -19.05 -14.90 18.25
C GLY A 86 -20.57 -15.00 18.46
N LEU A 87 -21.34 -15.01 17.35
CA LEU A 87 -22.81 -15.11 17.40
C LEU A 87 -23.30 -16.46 17.96
N SER A 88 -22.57 -17.54 17.72
CA SER A 88 -22.89 -18.87 18.24
C SER A 88 -22.41 -19.10 19.70
N GLY A 89 -21.74 -18.12 20.30
CA GLY A 89 -21.20 -18.22 21.65
C GLY A 89 -19.93 -19.06 21.79
N LYS A 90 -19.32 -19.50 20.67
CA LYS A 90 -18.05 -20.25 20.67
C LYS A 90 -16.85 -19.38 21.01
N SER A 91 -16.92 -18.09 20.72
CA SER A 91 -15.89 -17.11 21.06
C SER A 91 -16.51 -15.83 21.61
N GLN A 92 -15.71 -15.06 22.33
CA GLN A 92 -16.12 -13.76 22.86
C GLN A 92 -15.19 -12.67 22.36
N PRO A 93 -15.71 -11.54 21.83
CA PRO A 93 -14.89 -10.46 21.29
C PRO A 93 -13.79 -9.98 22.21
N ALA A 94 -14.06 -9.91 23.53
CA ALA A 94 -13.11 -9.45 24.54
C ALA A 94 -11.87 -10.35 24.69
N THR A 95 -11.97 -11.63 24.35
CA THR A 95 -10.89 -12.62 24.51
C THR A 95 -10.42 -13.21 23.19
N THR A 96 -11.08 -12.89 22.09
CA THR A 96 -10.68 -13.35 20.76
C THR A 96 -9.48 -12.52 20.26
N PRO A 97 -8.33 -13.16 19.96
CA PRO A 97 -7.17 -12.43 19.48
C PRO A 97 -7.42 -11.82 18.10
N ILE A 98 -6.75 -10.72 17.83
CA ILE A 98 -6.74 -10.11 16.50
C ILE A 98 -6.11 -11.10 15.50
N TYR A 99 -6.84 -11.40 14.42
CA TYR A 99 -6.31 -12.22 13.35
C TYR A 99 -5.41 -11.40 12.43
N THR A 100 -4.22 -11.90 12.17
CA THR A 100 -3.26 -11.29 11.24
C THR A 100 -2.83 -12.30 10.19
N PHE A 101 -2.65 -11.85 8.95
CA PHE A 101 -1.99 -12.64 7.92
C PHE A 101 -0.47 -12.59 8.15
N ASN A 102 0.16 -13.76 8.23
CA ASN A 102 1.61 -13.88 8.40
C ASN A 102 2.33 -14.13 7.07
N THR A 103 1.59 -14.31 5.99
CA THR A 103 2.11 -14.58 4.65
C THR A 103 1.35 -13.74 3.64
N GLY A 104 2.08 -13.29 2.61
CA GLY A 104 1.52 -12.58 1.48
C GLY A 104 2.32 -12.90 0.22
N ASP A 105 1.71 -12.66 -0.93
CA ASP A 105 2.36 -12.79 -2.23
C ASP A 105 3.16 -11.54 -2.54
N THR A 106 4.41 -11.70 -2.96
CA THR A 106 5.22 -10.58 -3.44
C THR A 106 4.86 -10.27 -4.88
N ILE A 107 4.43 -9.04 -5.13
CA ILE A 107 4.13 -8.52 -6.47
C ILE A 107 5.21 -7.51 -6.84
N ILE A 108 5.82 -7.68 -8.01
CA ILE A 108 6.87 -6.81 -8.52
C ILE A 108 6.49 -6.30 -9.92
N ASN A 109 6.69 -5.02 -10.14
CA ASN A 109 6.57 -4.39 -11.45
C ASN A 109 7.94 -4.36 -12.15
N GLU A 110 8.23 -5.38 -12.94
CA GLU A 110 9.50 -5.52 -13.64
C GLU A 110 9.79 -4.34 -14.59
N LYS A 111 8.76 -3.79 -15.25
CA LYS A 111 8.90 -2.63 -16.11
C LYS A 111 9.35 -1.39 -15.34
N GLN A 112 8.79 -1.23 -14.14
CA GLN A 112 9.19 -0.12 -13.26
C GLN A 112 10.59 -0.33 -12.69
N ALA A 113 10.96 -1.57 -12.32
CA ALA A 113 12.31 -1.91 -11.89
C ALA A 113 13.36 -1.53 -12.97
N GLN A 114 13.14 -1.95 -14.22
CA GLN A 114 14.01 -1.59 -15.35
C GLN A 114 14.14 -0.06 -15.52
N LYS A 115 13.03 0.68 -15.40
CA LYS A 115 13.01 2.15 -15.50
C LYS A 115 13.84 2.83 -14.43
N LEU A 116 13.83 2.28 -13.22
CA LEU A 116 14.61 2.76 -12.09
C LEU A 116 16.09 2.36 -12.17
N GLY A 117 16.40 1.32 -12.95
CA GLY A 117 17.74 0.77 -13.07
C GLY A 117 18.06 -0.25 -11.97
N ILE A 118 17.03 -0.94 -11.50
CA ILE A 118 17.10 -1.99 -10.48
C ILE A 118 16.96 -3.35 -11.15
#